data_98c452ecf76a269df9b7f114cdcff17f
#
_entry.id   98c452ecf76a269df9b7f114cdcff17f
#
_cell.length_a   1.000
_cell.length_b   1.000
_cell.length_c   1.000
_cell.angle_alpha   90.00
_cell.angle_beta   90.00
_cell.angle_gamma   90.00
#
_symmetry.space_group_name_H-M   'P 1'
#
loop_
_entity.id
_entity.type
_entity.pdbx_description
1 polymer ?
#
loop_
_entity_poly.entity_id
_entity_poly.type
_entity_poly.pdbx_seq_one_letter_code
_entity_poly.pdbx_strand_id
1 'polypeptide(L)'
;NGNPNVSEKTRARVLEVMEELGYTPNVFARGLGLGSIKTIGIMCSDSSDPYLAHAIYYLERDLRTNGYDSILCCTGNSLETKRQYFELLRSKKVDAIVIAGSKFIEMKAKDNAYIIDAAKELPIILVNGYLEGENIYCTLCDDRTATHYATSQLIASGCRKILYLFSSYSYSGTSKMKGYRDALCGRGLSVQEEYIH
;
A
#
# COMPACT_ATOMS: atom_id res chain seq x y z
N ASN A 1 -29.81 -5.93 -10.14
CA ASN A 1 -28.59 -5.79 -10.96
C ASN A 1 -28.66 -4.63 -11.99
N GLY A 2 -29.64 -3.72 -11.94
CA GLY A 2 -29.69 -2.55 -12.83
C GLY A 2 -29.82 -2.87 -14.34
N ASN A 3 -30.16 -4.11 -14.70
CA ASN A 3 -30.32 -4.51 -16.09
C ASN A 3 -31.43 -3.67 -16.75
N PRO A 4 -31.15 -2.91 -17.83
CA PRO A 4 -32.13 -2.06 -18.49
C PRO A 4 -33.31 -2.84 -19.11
N ASN A 5 -33.15 -4.15 -19.33
CA ASN A 5 -34.17 -5.01 -19.91
C ASN A 5 -35.22 -5.48 -18.91
N VAL A 6 -35.16 -5.07 -17.62
CA VAL A 6 -36.17 -5.40 -16.59
C VAL A 6 -37.00 -4.18 -16.32
N SER A 7 -38.35 -4.33 -16.48
CA SER A 7 -39.27 -3.24 -16.20
C SER A 7 -39.22 -2.81 -14.73
N GLU A 8 -39.53 -1.53 -14.45
CA GLU A 8 -39.55 -1.01 -13.08
C GLU A 8 -40.53 -1.77 -12.19
N LYS A 9 -41.70 -2.15 -12.73
CA LYS A 9 -42.69 -2.94 -12.02
C LYS A 9 -42.17 -4.32 -11.59
N THR A 10 -41.43 -4.98 -12.48
CA THR A 10 -40.80 -6.28 -12.17
C THR A 10 -39.68 -6.12 -11.14
N ARG A 11 -38.90 -5.06 -11.26
CA ARG A 11 -37.83 -4.73 -10.31
C ARG A 11 -38.38 -4.48 -8.90
N ALA A 12 -39.44 -3.66 -8.80
CA ALA A 12 -40.10 -3.37 -7.52
C ALA A 12 -40.62 -4.64 -6.86
N ARG A 13 -41.28 -5.53 -7.63
CA ARG A 13 -41.78 -6.79 -7.08
C ARG A 13 -40.70 -7.72 -6.61
N VAL A 14 -39.56 -7.81 -7.33
CA VAL A 14 -38.42 -8.61 -6.89
C VAL A 14 -37.82 -8.07 -5.59
N LEU A 15 -37.68 -6.75 -5.44
CA LEU A 15 -37.16 -6.12 -4.21
C LEU A 15 -38.08 -6.37 -3.03
N GLU A 16 -39.38 -6.25 -3.22
CA GLU A 16 -40.40 -6.54 -2.20
C GLU A 16 -40.32 -8.00 -1.71
N VAL A 17 -40.25 -8.96 -2.62
CA VAL A 17 -40.11 -10.38 -2.28
C VAL A 17 -38.77 -10.67 -1.60
N MET A 18 -37.69 -9.99 -2.00
CA MET A 18 -36.36 -10.12 -1.34
C MET A 18 -36.46 -9.63 0.11
N GLU A 19 -37.15 -8.53 0.36
CA GLU A 19 -37.36 -7.97 1.70
C GLU A 19 -38.21 -8.90 2.55
N GLU A 20 -39.38 -9.38 2.02
CA GLU A 20 -40.26 -10.34 2.67
C GLU A 20 -39.53 -11.64 3.09
N LEU A 21 -38.61 -12.12 2.26
CA LEU A 21 -37.84 -13.35 2.51
C LEU A 21 -36.56 -13.12 3.33
N GLY A 22 -36.23 -11.88 3.69
CA GLY A 22 -34.95 -11.54 4.33
C GLY A 22 -33.73 -11.92 3.45
N TYR A 23 -33.91 -11.95 2.12
CA TYR A 23 -32.88 -12.36 1.20
C TYR A 23 -31.85 -11.25 1.00
N THR A 24 -30.61 -11.49 1.45
CA THR A 24 -29.46 -10.63 1.16
C THR A 24 -28.66 -11.23 0.01
N PRO A 25 -28.45 -10.50 -1.10
CA PRO A 25 -27.65 -11.00 -2.22
C PRO A 25 -26.23 -11.36 -1.77
N ASN A 26 -25.78 -12.54 -2.11
CA ASN A 26 -24.42 -12.95 -1.85
C ASN A 26 -23.46 -12.18 -2.78
N VAL A 27 -22.59 -11.35 -2.20
CA VAL A 27 -21.63 -10.49 -2.93
C VAL A 27 -20.70 -11.35 -3.79
N PHE A 28 -20.24 -12.49 -3.28
CA PHE A 28 -19.37 -13.42 -4.01
C PHE A 28 -20.07 -14.05 -5.21
N ALA A 29 -21.34 -14.49 -5.04
CA ALA A 29 -22.12 -15.04 -6.15
C ALA A 29 -22.38 -13.99 -7.25
N ARG A 30 -22.59 -12.72 -6.85
CA ARG A 30 -22.73 -11.61 -7.79
C ARG A 30 -21.40 -11.28 -8.48
N GLY A 31 -20.29 -11.33 -7.77
CA GLY A 31 -18.94 -11.08 -8.28
C GLY A 31 -18.52 -12.07 -9.37
N LEU A 32 -18.89 -13.34 -9.23
CA LEU A 32 -18.67 -14.38 -10.25
C LEU A 32 -19.32 -14.02 -11.61
N GLY A 33 -20.46 -13.35 -11.59
CA GLY A 33 -21.16 -12.93 -12.82
C GLY A 33 -20.65 -11.60 -13.40
N LEU A 34 -19.96 -10.78 -12.60
CA LEU A 34 -19.50 -9.43 -12.98
C LEU A 34 -17.99 -9.34 -13.20
N GLY A 35 -17.21 -10.40 -12.86
CA GLY A 35 -15.77 -10.39 -12.91
C GLY A 35 -15.09 -9.49 -11.84
N SER A 36 -15.84 -8.98 -10.87
CA SER A 36 -15.35 -8.14 -9.77
C SER A 36 -16.20 -8.36 -8.53
N ILE A 37 -15.57 -8.56 -7.38
CA ILE A 37 -16.25 -8.66 -6.08
C ILE A 37 -16.31 -7.33 -5.33
N LYS A 38 -15.78 -6.24 -5.93
CA LYS A 38 -15.69 -4.91 -5.33
C LYS A 38 -14.97 -4.92 -3.98
N THR A 39 -13.89 -5.69 -3.88
CA THR A 39 -13.12 -5.83 -2.65
C THR A 39 -11.63 -5.66 -2.94
N ILE A 40 -10.96 -4.83 -2.14
CA ILE A 40 -9.51 -4.55 -2.24
C ILE A 40 -8.81 -5.13 -1.01
N GLY A 41 -7.71 -5.86 -1.23
CA GLY A 41 -6.82 -6.27 -0.16
C GLY A 41 -5.90 -5.11 0.25
N ILE A 42 -5.79 -4.82 1.55
CA ILE A 42 -4.82 -3.87 2.09
C ILE A 42 -3.84 -4.65 2.97
N MET A 43 -2.56 -4.57 2.65
CA MET A 43 -1.50 -5.23 3.42
C MET A 43 -0.56 -4.21 4.04
N CYS A 44 -0.20 -4.41 5.30
CA CYS A 44 0.82 -3.63 6.00
C CYS A 44 1.60 -4.50 6.97
N SER A 45 2.74 -4.02 7.44
CA SER A 45 3.50 -4.74 8.46
C SER A 45 2.89 -4.58 9.85
N ASP A 46 2.44 -3.37 10.19
CA ASP A 46 1.95 -3.02 11.52
C ASP A 46 0.93 -1.88 11.43
N SER A 47 -0.32 -2.18 11.77
CA SER A 47 -1.40 -1.17 11.78
C SER A 47 -1.38 -0.25 13.01
N SER A 48 -0.50 -0.50 13.98
CA SER A 48 -0.30 0.40 15.13
C SER A 48 0.72 1.50 14.85
N ASP A 49 1.51 1.39 13.77
CA ASP A 49 2.39 2.48 13.32
C ASP A 49 1.53 3.69 12.90
N PRO A 50 1.73 4.88 13.49
CA PRO A 50 0.86 6.04 13.23
C PRO A 50 0.79 6.44 11.75
N TYR A 51 1.90 6.32 11.00
CA TYR A 51 1.92 6.61 9.58
C TYR A 51 1.07 5.61 8.79
N LEU A 52 1.26 4.32 9.06
CA LEU A 52 0.49 3.27 8.40
C LEU A 52 -0.99 3.30 8.79
N ALA A 53 -1.30 3.57 10.06
CA ALA A 53 -2.67 3.73 10.53
C ALA A 53 -3.42 4.85 9.78
N HIS A 54 -2.79 6.01 9.61
CA HIS A 54 -3.37 7.11 8.83
C HIS A 54 -3.52 6.75 7.35
N ALA A 55 -2.52 6.12 6.74
CA ALA A 55 -2.60 5.69 5.35
C ALA A 55 -3.77 4.71 5.12
N ILE A 56 -3.91 3.71 6.00
CA ILE A 56 -4.99 2.72 5.97
C ILE A 56 -6.35 3.38 6.14
N TYR A 57 -6.48 4.31 7.09
CA TYR A 57 -7.72 5.05 7.33
C TYR A 57 -8.19 5.79 6.07
N TYR A 58 -7.31 6.52 5.40
CA TYR A 58 -7.67 7.25 4.18
C TYR A 58 -7.95 6.32 3.00
N LEU A 59 -7.17 5.26 2.84
CA LEU A 59 -7.40 4.23 1.82
C LEU A 59 -8.79 3.59 2.00
N GLU A 60 -9.12 3.12 3.21
CA GLU A 60 -10.42 2.50 3.49
C GLU A 60 -11.57 3.46 3.21
N ARG A 61 -11.46 4.70 3.71
CA ARG A 61 -12.48 5.73 3.50
C ARG A 61 -12.76 5.99 2.02
N ASP A 62 -11.68 6.14 1.23
CA ASP A 62 -11.82 6.46 -0.18
C ASP A 62 -12.30 5.24 -0.98
N LEU A 63 -11.88 4.03 -0.64
CA LEU A 63 -12.40 2.79 -1.22
C LEU A 63 -13.90 2.65 -0.96
N ARG A 64 -14.34 2.80 0.28
CA ARG A 64 -15.76 2.73 0.68
C ARG A 64 -16.59 3.79 -0.04
N THR A 65 -16.09 5.02 -0.16
CA THR A 65 -16.77 6.10 -0.91
C THR A 65 -16.98 5.73 -2.37
N ASN A 66 -16.06 4.93 -2.95
CA ASN A 66 -16.15 4.44 -4.33
C ASN A 66 -16.83 3.06 -4.46
N GLY A 67 -17.46 2.56 -3.40
CA GLY A 67 -18.24 1.33 -3.42
C GLY A 67 -17.37 0.06 -3.41
N TYR A 68 -16.17 0.13 -2.85
CA TYR A 68 -15.31 -1.01 -2.59
C TYR A 68 -15.26 -1.33 -1.10
N ASP A 69 -15.32 -2.61 -0.76
CA ASP A 69 -14.97 -3.12 0.55
C ASP A 69 -13.45 -3.33 0.66
N SER A 70 -12.93 -3.45 1.87
CA SER A 70 -11.52 -3.71 2.09
C SER A 70 -11.28 -4.89 3.03
N ILE A 71 -10.19 -5.63 2.80
CA ILE A 71 -9.69 -6.68 3.69
C ILE A 71 -8.31 -6.26 4.16
N LEU A 72 -8.16 -5.92 5.44
CA LEU A 72 -6.89 -5.56 6.05
C LEU A 72 -6.13 -6.80 6.52
N CYS A 73 -4.85 -6.90 6.14
CA CYS A 73 -3.92 -7.94 6.56
C CYS A 73 -2.67 -7.31 7.19
N CYS A 74 -2.50 -7.46 8.51
CA CYS A 74 -1.30 -7.07 9.23
C CYS A 74 -0.35 -8.26 9.29
N THR A 75 0.78 -8.18 8.56
CA THR A 75 1.65 -9.35 8.31
C THR A 75 2.86 -9.43 9.23
N GLY A 76 3.16 -8.38 9.99
CA GLY A 76 4.49 -8.24 10.58
C GLY A 76 5.56 -8.14 9.49
N ASN A 77 6.80 -8.48 9.86
CA ASN A 77 7.95 -8.42 8.96
C ASN A 77 8.39 -9.79 8.39
N SER A 78 7.69 -10.86 8.76
CA SER A 78 8.03 -12.21 8.28
C SER A 78 7.66 -12.38 6.81
N LEU A 79 8.64 -12.76 5.98
CA LEU A 79 8.41 -13.04 4.56
C LEU A 79 7.40 -14.18 4.35
N GLU A 80 7.46 -15.21 5.20
CA GLU A 80 6.52 -16.34 5.17
C GLU A 80 5.09 -15.86 5.39
N THR A 81 4.87 -15.05 6.44
CA THR A 81 3.54 -14.49 6.75
C THR A 81 3.04 -13.56 5.62
N LYS A 82 3.93 -12.74 5.04
CA LYS A 82 3.59 -11.91 3.87
C LYS A 82 3.07 -12.76 2.72
N ARG A 83 3.76 -13.86 2.38
CA ARG A 83 3.36 -14.78 1.31
C ARG A 83 2.01 -15.45 1.61
N GLN A 84 1.81 -15.94 2.82
CA GLN A 84 0.55 -16.59 3.23
C GLN A 84 -0.65 -15.65 3.09
N TYR A 85 -0.55 -14.41 3.55
CA TYR A 85 -1.63 -13.44 3.41
C TYR A 85 -1.84 -13.00 1.95
N PHE A 86 -0.79 -12.96 1.15
CA PHE A 86 -0.90 -12.70 -0.29
C PHE A 86 -1.74 -13.76 -0.98
N GLU A 87 -1.42 -15.05 -0.73
CA GLU A 87 -2.19 -16.18 -1.27
C GLU A 87 -3.63 -16.19 -0.72
N LEU A 88 -3.84 -15.83 0.54
CA LEU A 88 -5.18 -15.67 1.10
C LEU A 88 -6.00 -14.63 0.31
N LEU A 89 -5.46 -13.46 0.03
CA LEU A 89 -6.15 -12.43 -0.73
C LEU A 89 -6.43 -12.86 -2.18
N ARG A 90 -5.46 -13.53 -2.83
CA ARG A 90 -5.66 -14.11 -4.17
C ARG A 90 -6.78 -15.15 -4.18
N SER A 91 -6.81 -16.05 -3.20
CA SER A 91 -7.86 -17.07 -3.06
C SER A 91 -9.25 -16.47 -2.84
N LYS A 92 -9.32 -15.29 -2.19
CA LYS A 92 -10.56 -14.53 -2.00
C LYS A 92 -10.98 -13.76 -3.26
N LYS A 93 -10.17 -13.77 -4.33
CA LYS A 93 -10.46 -13.08 -5.61
C LYS A 93 -10.65 -11.58 -5.44
N VAL A 94 -9.83 -10.93 -4.58
CA VAL A 94 -9.85 -9.46 -4.48
C VAL A 94 -9.50 -8.82 -5.82
N ASP A 95 -10.04 -7.62 -6.08
CA ASP A 95 -9.87 -6.93 -7.38
C ASP A 95 -8.49 -6.27 -7.52
N ALA A 96 -7.83 -5.94 -6.41
CA ALA A 96 -6.46 -5.44 -6.34
C ALA A 96 -5.88 -5.63 -4.94
N ILE A 97 -4.55 -5.50 -4.81
CA ILE A 97 -3.88 -5.47 -3.51
C ILE A 97 -3.12 -4.15 -3.36
N VAL A 98 -3.39 -3.43 -2.28
CA VAL A 98 -2.62 -2.25 -1.85
C VAL A 98 -1.65 -2.66 -0.74
N ILE A 99 -0.38 -2.37 -0.92
CA ILE A 99 0.67 -2.65 0.07
C ILE A 99 1.15 -1.31 0.64
N ALA A 100 0.92 -1.10 1.93
CA ALA A 100 1.30 0.13 2.61
C ALA A 100 2.61 -0.02 3.37
N GLY A 101 3.57 0.85 3.05
CA GLY A 101 4.84 1.00 3.76
C GLY A 101 6.05 0.42 3.04
N SER A 102 7.13 1.20 3.03
CA SER A 102 8.37 0.88 2.31
C SER A 102 9.12 -0.34 2.85
N LYS A 103 8.89 -0.71 4.12
CA LYS A 103 9.51 -1.88 4.75
C LYS A 103 8.90 -3.21 4.29
N PHE A 104 7.78 -3.17 3.56
CA PHE A 104 7.14 -4.37 3.08
C PHE A 104 7.95 -5.06 1.96
N ILE A 105 8.60 -4.26 1.12
CA ILE A 105 9.41 -4.74 0.00
C ILE A 105 10.78 -5.22 0.52
N GLU A 106 11.13 -6.44 0.16
CA GLU A 106 12.38 -7.06 0.57
C GLU A 106 13.58 -6.52 -0.23
N MET A 107 14.74 -6.44 0.40
CA MET A 107 15.98 -5.98 -0.22
C MET A 107 16.48 -6.89 -1.35
N LYS A 108 16.23 -8.19 -1.21
CA LYS A 108 16.61 -9.17 -2.23
C LYS A 108 15.48 -9.32 -3.24
N ALA A 109 15.75 -9.04 -4.50
CA ALA A 109 14.76 -9.10 -5.57
C ALA A 109 13.99 -10.43 -5.62
N LYS A 110 14.69 -11.58 -5.42
CA LYS A 110 14.08 -12.91 -5.41
C LYS A 110 13.00 -13.10 -4.33
N ASP A 111 13.10 -12.37 -3.22
CA ASP A 111 12.19 -12.49 -2.11
C ASP A 111 10.86 -11.75 -2.37
N ASN A 112 10.82 -10.89 -3.41
CA ASN A 112 9.63 -10.20 -3.90
C ASN A 112 8.94 -10.91 -5.08
N ALA A 113 9.44 -12.07 -5.53
CA ALA A 113 8.92 -12.78 -6.70
C ALA A 113 7.41 -13.08 -6.58
N TYR A 114 6.90 -13.37 -5.37
CA TYR A 114 5.49 -13.63 -5.14
C TYR A 114 4.59 -12.42 -5.45
N ILE A 115 5.09 -11.19 -5.28
CA ILE A 115 4.38 -9.96 -5.64
C ILE A 115 4.33 -9.83 -7.16
N ILE A 116 5.46 -10.05 -7.84
CA ILE A 116 5.56 -9.99 -9.30
C ILE A 116 4.67 -11.05 -9.95
N ASP A 117 4.63 -12.26 -9.39
CA ASP A 117 3.77 -13.32 -9.91
C ASP A 117 2.29 -12.99 -9.72
N ALA A 118 1.90 -12.45 -8.59
CA ALA A 118 0.52 -12.02 -8.35
C ALA A 118 0.10 -10.86 -9.27
N ALA A 119 1.03 -9.96 -9.60
CA ALA A 119 0.77 -8.83 -10.49
C ALA A 119 0.36 -9.24 -11.91
N LYS A 120 0.68 -10.48 -12.34
CA LYS A 120 0.19 -11.03 -13.60
C LYS A 120 -1.33 -11.26 -13.62
N GLU A 121 -1.95 -11.39 -12.44
CA GLU A 121 -3.37 -11.73 -12.30
C GLU A 121 -4.21 -10.55 -11.82
N LEU A 122 -3.65 -9.66 -10.98
CA LEU A 122 -4.37 -8.53 -10.39
C LEU A 122 -3.43 -7.34 -10.16
N PRO A 123 -3.96 -6.09 -10.20
CA PRO A 123 -3.16 -4.90 -9.93
C PRO A 123 -2.58 -4.87 -8.51
N ILE A 124 -1.31 -4.49 -8.40
CA ILE A 124 -0.62 -4.27 -7.13
C ILE A 124 -0.25 -2.79 -7.00
N ILE A 125 -0.67 -2.17 -5.92
CA ILE A 125 -0.40 -0.77 -5.63
C ILE A 125 0.52 -0.69 -4.41
N LEU A 126 1.68 -0.05 -4.55
CA LEU A 126 2.63 0.18 -3.47
C LEU A 126 2.52 1.63 -2.98
N VAL A 127 2.25 1.80 -1.69
CA VAL A 127 2.25 3.11 -1.03
C VAL A 127 3.55 3.28 -0.27
N ASN A 128 4.36 4.25 -0.68
CA ASN A 128 5.69 4.53 -0.15
C ASN A 128 6.66 3.33 -0.27
N GLY A 129 6.48 2.49 -1.27
CA GLY A 129 7.34 1.36 -1.60
C GLY A 129 7.61 1.33 -3.10
N TYR A 130 8.73 0.75 -3.52
CA TYR A 130 9.10 0.64 -4.92
C TYR A 130 9.43 -0.81 -5.29
N LEU A 131 8.79 -1.28 -6.34
CA LEU A 131 9.11 -2.53 -7.02
C LEU A 131 8.75 -2.36 -8.50
N GLU A 132 9.68 -2.66 -9.39
CA GLU A 132 9.45 -2.61 -10.82
C GLU A 132 8.77 -3.90 -11.30
N GLY A 133 7.72 -3.76 -12.08
CA GLY A 133 6.99 -4.88 -12.65
C GLY A 133 5.76 -4.44 -13.43
N GLU A 134 5.32 -5.29 -14.37
CA GLU A 134 4.07 -5.08 -15.07
C GLU A 134 2.90 -5.15 -14.07
N ASN A 135 1.90 -4.27 -14.24
CA ASN A 135 0.73 -4.17 -13.36
C ASN A 135 1.05 -3.86 -11.88
N ILE A 136 2.24 -3.27 -11.62
CA ILE A 136 2.65 -2.76 -10.32
C ILE A 136 2.74 -1.24 -10.40
N TYR A 137 2.02 -0.58 -9.51
CA TYR A 137 1.91 0.88 -9.45
C TYR A 137 2.48 1.39 -8.13
N CYS A 138 3.38 2.38 -8.18
CA CYS A 138 4.07 2.90 -7.00
C CYS A 138 3.69 4.35 -6.75
N THR A 139 3.22 4.66 -5.55
CA THR A 139 3.04 6.03 -5.05
C THR A 139 4.19 6.34 -4.09
N LEU A 140 5.04 7.29 -4.45
CA LEU A 140 6.29 7.59 -3.76
C LEU A 140 6.32 9.04 -3.27
N CYS A 141 7.01 9.26 -2.16
CA CYS A 141 7.48 10.57 -1.74
C CYS A 141 8.90 10.81 -2.25
N ASP A 142 9.24 12.06 -2.59
CA ASP A 142 10.63 12.43 -2.88
C ASP A 142 11.42 12.62 -1.57
N ASP A 143 11.63 11.48 -0.91
CA ASP A 143 12.32 11.39 0.38
C ASP A 143 13.76 11.94 0.31
N ARG A 144 14.42 11.80 -0.85
CA ARG A 144 15.80 12.28 -1.03
C ARG A 144 15.84 13.81 -1.02
N THR A 145 15.02 14.46 -1.84
CA THR A 145 14.94 15.92 -1.89
C THR A 145 14.45 16.51 -0.58
N ALA A 146 13.44 15.91 0.05
CA ALA A 146 12.92 16.37 1.33
C ALA A 146 14.00 16.34 2.43
N THR A 147 14.73 15.23 2.54
CA THR A 147 15.81 15.10 3.55
C THR A 147 17.00 15.98 3.22
N HIS A 148 17.36 16.10 1.94
CA HIS A 148 18.39 17.04 1.50
C HIS A 148 18.03 18.48 1.90
N TYR A 149 16.80 18.90 1.66
CA TYR A 149 16.32 20.23 2.04
C TYR A 149 16.40 20.46 3.55
N ALA A 150 15.85 19.55 4.35
CA ALA A 150 15.86 19.65 5.81
C ALA A 150 17.28 19.72 6.36
N THR A 151 18.19 18.85 5.89
CA THR A 151 19.60 18.85 6.30
C THR A 151 20.31 20.15 5.89
N SER A 152 20.04 20.65 4.68
CA SER A 152 20.60 21.92 4.19
C SER A 152 20.17 23.12 5.03
N GLN A 153 18.91 23.13 5.55
CA GLN A 153 18.43 24.17 6.46
C GLN A 153 19.19 24.13 7.80
N LEU A 154 19.45 22.94 8.36
CA LEU A 154 20.27 22.80 9.56
C LEU A 154 21.68 23.32 9.36
N ILE A 155 22.30 23.01 8.22
CA ILE A 155 23.65 23.51 7.88
C ILE A 155 23.64 25.04 7.73
N ALA A 156 22.63 25.60 7.09
CA ALA A 156 22.47 27.05 6.90
C ALA A 156 22.27 27.77 8.24
N SER A 157 21.62 27.16 9.22
CA SER A 157 21.48 27.69 10.58
C SER A 157 22.75 27.57 11.46
N GLY A 158 23.84 27.05 10.90
CA GLY A 158 25.14 26.95 11.59
C GLY A 158 25.46 25.57 12.16
N CYS A 159 24.57 24.59 12.06
CA CYS A 159 24.84 23.23 12.52
C CYS A 159 25.96 22.58 11.70
N ARG A 160 26.92 21.92 12.39
CA ARG A 160 28.04 21.22 11.74
C ARG A 160 28.11 19.75 12.14
N LYS A 161 27.47 19.37 13.24
CA LYS A 161 27.34 17.99 13.72
C LYS A 161 25.85 17.65 13.72
N ILE A 162 25.42 16.89 12.73
CA ILE A 162 24.01 16.55 12.50
C ILE A 162 23.86 15.05 12.62
N LEU A 163 23.14 14.59 13.65
CA LEU A 163 22.83 13.18 13.83
C LEU A 163 21.71 12.76 12.88
N TYR A 164 21.89 11.62 12.22
CA TYR A 164 20.88 11.01 11.37
C TYR A 164 20.45 9.67 11.96
N LEU A 165 19.17 9.58 12.31
CA LEU A 165 18.55 8.36 12.82
C LEU A 165 17.72 7.72 11.73
N PHE A 166 17.90 6.42 11.51
CA PHE A 166 17.08 5.67 10.54
C PHE A 166 16.70 4.29 11.09
N SER A 167 15.59 3.74 10.60
CA SER A 167 15.04 2.48 11.12
C SER A 167 15.16 1.31 10.15
N SER A 168 15.49 1.54 8.89
CA SER A 168 15.60 0.48 7.90
C SER A 168 16.27 0.93 6.61
N TYR A 169 16.86 -0.01 5.89
CA TYR A 169 17.37 0.14 4.53
C TYR A 169 16.30 -0.03 3.43
N SER A 170 15.03 0.20 3.76
CA SER A 170 13.96 0.22 2.76
C SER A 170 14.22 1.26 1.66
N TYR A 171 13.43 1.24 0.58
CA TYR A 171 13.51 2.24 -0.49
C TYR A 171 13.48 3.68 0.07
N SER A 172 12.49 3.99 0.93
CA SER A 172 12.36 5.30 1.58
C SER A 172 13.54 5.60 2.50
N GLY A 173 13.95 4.67 3.37
CA GLY A 173 15.08 4.85 4.28
C GLY A 173 16.40 5.13 3.54
N THR A 174 16.66 4.36 2.48
CA THR A 174 17.85 4.55 1.63
C THR A 174 17.82 5.89 0.89
N SER A 175 16.66 6.30 0.39
CA SER A 175 16.49 7.59 -0.29
C SER A 175 16.70 8.77 0.66
N LYS A 176 16.18 8.72 1.87
CA LYS A 176 16.42 9.73 2.92
C LYS A 176 17.89 9.82 3.29
N MET A 177 18.55 8.68 3.49
CA MET A 177 20.00 8.65 3.79
C MET A 177 20.83 9.28 2.68
N LYS A 178 20.50 9.02 1.41
CA LYS A 178 21.16 9.68 0.28
C LYS A 178 20.96 11.19 0.34
N GLY A 179 19.76 11.68 0.62
CA GLY A 179 19.46 13.11 0.77
C GLY A 179 20.29 13.78 1.86
N TYR A 180 20.42 13.12 3.02
CA TYR A 180 21.28 13.60 4.12
C TYR A 180 22.76 13.71 3.69
N ARG A 181 23.31 12.65 3.08
CA ARG A 181 24.71 12.63 2.60
C ARG A 181 24.96 13.68 1.51
N ASP A 182 24.06 13.81 0.54
CA ASP A 182 24.13 14.81 -0.52
C ASP A 182 24.17 16.25 0.02
N ALA A 183 23.37 16.55 1.03
CA ALA A 183 23.33 17.88 1.65
C ALA A 183 24.65 18.23 2.36
N LEU A 184 25.26 17.28 3.07
CA LEU A 184 26.55 17.48 3.70
C LEU A 184 27.65 17.71 2.64
N CYS A 185 27.76 16.80 1.67
CA CYS A 185 28.77 16.87 0.60
C CYS A 185 28.62 18.17 -0.22
N GLY A 186 27.40 18.55 -0.57
CA GLY A 186 27.13 19.79 -1.34
C GLY A 186 27.51 21.08 -0.61
N ARG A 187 27.77 21.04 0.70
CA ARG A 187 28.25 22.14 1.51
C ARG A 187 29.68 21.95 2.00
N GLY A 188 30.43 21.00 1.45
CA GLY A 188 31.83 20.71 1.78
C GLY A 188 32.05 20.12 3.17
N LEU A 189 30.96 19.56 3.78
CA LEU A 189 31.07 18.84 5.05
C LEU A 189 31.32 17.36 4.80
N SER A 190 32.20 16.75 5.60
CA SER A 190 32.41 15.30 5.53
C SER A 190 31.26 14.53 6.17
N VAL A 191 30.83 13.45 5.53
CA VAL A 191 29.92 12.48 6.14
C VAL A 191 30.69 11.67 7.19
N GLN A 192 30.24 11.72 8.43
CA GLN A 192 30.82 10.96 9.53
C GLN A 192 29.87 9.81 9.87
N GLU A 193 30.33 8.57 9.70
CA GLU A 193 29.51 7.38 9.94
C GLU A 193 29.07 7.25 11.41
N GLU A 194 29.85 7.83 12.32
CA GLU A 194 29.51 7.91 13.77
C GLU A 194 28.24 8.75 14.06
N TYR A 195 27.72 9.50 13.08
CA TYR A 195 26.46 10.24 13.20
C TYR A 195 25.28 9.59 12.48
N ILE A 196 25.46 8.35 12.01
CA ILE A 196 24.40 7.59 11.32
C ILE A 196 24.05 6.35 12.16
N HIS A 197 22.85 6.31 12.75
CA HIS A 197 22.38 5.26 13.66
C HIS A 197 21.01 4.71 13.29
#